data_d681560ff3e86e5d2ae56d8df4b2dc2c
#
_entry.id   d681560ff3e86e5d2ae56d8df4b2dc2c
#
_cell.length_a   1.000
_cell.length_b   1.000
_cell.length_c   1.000
_cell.angle_alpha   90.00
_cell.angle_beta   90.00
_cell.angle_gamma   90.00
#
_symmetry.space_group_name_H-M   'P 1'
#
loop_
_entity.id
_entity.type
_entity.pdbx_description
1 polymer ?
#
loop_
_entity_poly.entity_id
_entity_poly.type
_entity_poly.pdbx_seq_one_letter_code
_entity_poly.pdbx_strand_id
1 'polypeptide(L)'
;MSRLSHFRTLLAASLLCAFAIPALAASPAVVNADLWNKPDGSQGVTLSTDHVKPGKVVINVKNTSTDEDHELLLVKTDSEPNAMPMDADGVRVDEDKLKGMKELGDVHPGKSRSNTLTLKAGKYLLFCNEAGHFKAGMYTTLTVAP
;
A
#
# COMPACT_ATOMS: atom_id res chain seq x y z
N MET A 1 86.70 -0.90 -5.75
CA MET A 1 85.92 -0.71 -4.52
C MET A 1 84.66 -0.01 -4.91
N SER A 2 83.60 -0.80 -5.19
CA SER A 2 82.29 -0.27 -5.64
C SER A 2 81.29 -0.37 -4.49
N ARG A 3 80.72 0.78 -4.10
CA ARG A 3 79.67 0.83 -3.05
C ARG A 3 78.30 0.78 -3.73
N LEU A 4 77.60 -0.33 -3.57
CA LEU A 4 76.18 -0.44 -3.93
C LEU A 4 75.33 0.34 -2.93
N SER A 5 74.60 1.35 -3.43
CA SER A 5 73.58 2.07 -2.69
C SER A 5 72.26 1.37 -2.85
N HIS A 6 71.65 0.92 -1.70
CA HIS A 6 70.34 0.31 -1.70
C HIS A 6 69.27 1.38 -1.50
N PHE A 7 68.55 1.71 -2.57
CA PHE A 7 67.31 2.52 -2.50
C PHE A 7 66.17 1.64 -1.90
N ARG A 8 65.76 1.99 -0.72
CA ARG A 8 64.53 1.42 -0.12
C ARG A 8 63.34 2.26 -0.53
N THR A 9 62.53 1.72 -1.41
CA THR A 9 61.22 2.30 -1.78
C THR A 9 60.20 2.01 -0.68
N LEU A 10 59.75 3.03 0.00
CA LEU A 10 58.64 2.96 0.95
C LEU A 10 57.33 3.04 0.17
N LEU A 11 56.59 1.91 0.07
CA LEU A 11 55.22 1.91 -0.39
C LEU A 11 54.32 2.46 0.73
N ALA A 12 53.73 3.63 0.55
CA ALA A 12 52.70 4.15 1.42
C ALA A 12 51.33 3.54 0.99
N ALA A 13 50.83 2.61 1.80
CA ALA A 13 49.48 2.08 1.61
C ALA A 13 48.46 3.09 2.16
N SER A 14 47.71 3.76 1.25
CA SER A 14 46.64 4.67 1.63
C SER A 14 45.38 3.83 1.94
N LEU A 15 45.01 3.76 3.22
CA LEU A 15 43.80 3.11 3.69
C LEU A 15 42.60 4.04 3.40
N LEU A 16 41.81 3.77 2.35
CA LEU A 16 40.55 4.46 2.11
C LEU A 16 39.50 3.92 3.10
N CYS A 17 39.22 4.67 4.16
CA CYS A 17 38.04 4.44 5.00
C CYS A 17 36.78 4.87 4.24
N ALA A 18 36.02 3.91 3.68
CA ALA A 18 34.69 4.16 3.16
C ALA A 18 33.74 4.41 4.32
N PHE A 19 33.35 5.65 4.54
CA PHE A 19 32.26 5.98 5.47
C PHE A 19 30.93 5.57 4.82
N ALA A 20 30.30 4.52 5.35
CA ALA A 20 28.93 4.18 5.01
C ALA A 20 28.01 5.26 5.58
N ILE A 21 27.44 6.11 4.72
CA ILE A 21 26.38 7.05 5.10
C ILE A 21 25.14 6.23 5.40
N PRO A 22 24.58 6.28 6.62
CA PRO A 22 23.31 5.60 6.88
C PRO A 22 22.22 6.15 5.95
N ALA A 23 21.61 5.28 5.15
CA ALA A 23 20.47 5.66 4.34
C ALA A 23 19.34 6.11 5.29
N LEU A 24 18.98 7.38 5.24
CA LEU A 24 17.83 7.90 5.97
C LEU A 24 16.59 7.17 5.45
N ALA A 25 15.96 6.36 6.31
CA ALA A 25 14.71 5.69 5.95
C ALA A 25 13.68 6.76 5.59
N ALA A 26 13.15 6.71 4.37
CA ALA A 26 12.10 7.64 3.96
C ALA A 26 10.88 7.49 4.88
N SER A 27 10.27 8.61 5.24
CA SER A 27 9.01 8.60 5.99
C SER A 27 7.96 7.82 5.21
N PRO A 28 7.08 7.05 5.91
CA PRO A 28 6.02 6.31 5.25
C PRO A 28 5.10 7.27 4.48
N ALA A 29 4.66 6.85 3.29
CA ALA A 29 3.58 7.55 2.60
C ALA A 29 2.28 7.40 3.41
N VAL A 30 1.43 8.44 3.38
CA VAL A 30 0.14 8.43 4.07
C VAL A 30 -0.98 8.53 3.03
N VAL A 31 -1.94 7.61 3.08
CA VAL A 31 -3.15 7.59 2.26
C VAL A 31 -4.34 7.63 3.20
N ASN A 32 -5.20 8.62 3.06
CA ASN A 32 -6.49 8.63 3.74
C ASN A 32 -7.53 8.04 2.79
N ALA A 33 -8.31 7.08 3.29
CA ALA A 33 -9.37 6.39 2.55
C ALA A 33 -10.69 6.67 3.25
N ASP A 34 -11.57 7.43 2.60
CA ASP A 34 -12.91 7.71 3.07
C ASP A 34 -13.89 6.72 2.44
N LEU A 35 -14.59 5.97 3.29
CA LEU A 35 -15.70 5.09 2.93
C LEU A 35 -16.99 5.89 3.12
N TRP A 36 -17.81 5.95 2.09
CA TRP A 36 -19.00 6.82 2.13
C TRP A 36 -20.19 6.20 1.37
N ASN A 37 -21.39 6.50 1.85
CA ASN A 37 -22.65 6.31 1.16
C ASN A 37 -23.48 7.59 1.24
N LYS A 38 -24.46 7.73 0.35
CA LYS A 38 -25.37 8.88 0.29
C LYS A 38 -26.82 8.43 0.27
N PRO A 39 -27.77 9.31 0.63
CA PRO A 39 -29.19 8.99 0.65
C PRO A 39 -29.77 8.58 -0.72
N ASP A 40 -29.10 8.90 -1.82
CA ASP A 40 -29.49 8.50 -3.18
C ASP A 40 -29.02 7.07 -3.53
N GLY A 41 -28.41 6.35 -2.58
CA GLY A 41 -27.88 5.00 -2.75
C GLY A 41 -26.49 4.95 -3.40
N SER A 42 -25.91 6.08 -3.77
CA SER A 42 -24.51 6.09 -4.22
C SER A 42 -23.55 5.86 -3.07
N GLN A 43 -22.46 5.12 -3.34
CA GLN A 43 -21.44 4.79 -2.34
C GLN A 43 -20.07 4.64 -2.98
N GLY A 44 -19.02 4.71 -2.18
CA GLY A 44 -17.69 4.62 -2.74
C GLY A 44 -16.54 4.67 -1.74
N VAL A 45 -15.35 4.55 -2.28
CA VAL A 45 -14.07 4.73 -1.59
C VAL A 45 -13.34 5.88 -2.25
N THR A 46 -12.97 6.90 -1.49
CA THR A 46 -12.18 8.04 -1.98
C THR A 46 -10.82 8.05 -1.29
N LEU A 47 -9.75 8.16 -2.07
CA LEU A 47 -8.38 8.25 -1.54
C LEU A 47 -7.88 9.70 -1.60
N SER A 48 -7.08 10.11 -0.61
CA SER A 48 -6.37 11.41 -0.64
C SER A 48 -5.31 11.47 -1.74
N THR A 49 -4.78 10.32 -2.16
CA THR A 49 -3.91 10.13 -3.32
C THR A 49 -4.07 8.71 -3.85
N ASP A 50 -4.04 8.57 -5.15
CA ASP A 50 -4.09 7.29 -5.86
C ASP A 50 -2.70 6.79 -6.30
N HIS A 51 -1.62 7.52 -5.94
CA HIS A 51 -0.25 7.18 -6.25
C HIS A 51 0.66 7.32 -5.04
N VAL A 52 1.45 6.28 -4.76
CA VAL A 52 2.50 6.30 -3.72
C VAL A 52 3.75 5.56 -4.20
N LYS A 53 4.89 5.82 -3.55
CA LYS A 53 6.13 5.06 -3.81
C LYS A 53 6.11 3.72 -3.08
N PRO A 54 6.83 2.70 -3.61
CA PRO A 54 7.03 1.44 -2.89
C PRO A 54 7.67 1.65 -1.52
N GLY A 55 7.24 0.88 -0.54
CA GLY A 55 7.76 0.97 0.82
C GLY A 55 6.65 0.96 1.87
N LYS A 56 6.95 1.56 3.03
CA LYS A 56 5.96 1.70 4.10
C LYS A 56 4.90 2.72 3.72
N VAL A 57 3.63 2.29 3.83
CA VAL A 57 2.44 3.11 3.58
C VAL A 57 1.52 3.01 4.79
N VAL A 58 1.08 4.14 5.30
CA VAL A 58 0.03 4.22 6.31
C VAL A 58 -1.29 4.48 5.60
N ILE A 59 -2.28 3.60 5.77
CA ILE A 59 -3.63 3.79 5.24
C ILE A 59 -4.55 4.09 6.43
N ASN A 60 -5.05 5.32 6.49
CA ASN A 60 -6.05 5.75 7.45
C ASN A 60 -7.42 5.57 6.81
N VAL A 61 -8.20 4.66 7.35
CA VAL A 61 -9.57 4.36 6.87
C VAL A 61 -10.55 5.09 7.76
N LYS A 62 -11.48 5.81 7.17
CA LYS A 62 -12.57 6.49 7.87
C LYS A 62 -13.90 6.16 7.21
N ASN A 63 -14.86 5.71 7.98
CA ASN A 63 -16.24 5.62 7.54
C ASN A 63 -16.93 6.95 7.79
N THR A 64 -17.27 7.66 6.72
CA THR A 64 -17.95 8.96 6.75
C THR A 64 -19.46 8.84 6.56
N SER A 65 -19.99 7.63 6.39
CA SER A 65 -21.43 7.37 6.38
C SER A 65 -22.04 7.62 7.75
N THR A 66 -23.36 7.77 7.78
CA THR A 66 -24.10 8.03 9.02
C THR A 66 -24.76 6.79 9.61
N ASP A 67 -24.96 5.75 8.80
CA ASP A 67 -25.89 4.66 9.10
C ASP A 67 -25.44 3.26 8.60
N GLU A 68 -24.38 3.17 7.79
CA GLU A 68 -23.93 1.90 7.25
C GLU A 68 -22.51 1.53 7.73
N ASP A 69 -22.30 0.27 8.08
CA ASP A 69 -21.00 -0.31 8.30
C ASP A 69 -20.31 -0.54 6.96
N HIS A 70 -19.01 -0.34 6.93
CA HIS A 70 -18.17 -0.60 5.78
C HIS A 70 -16.94 -1.41 6.19
N GLU A 71 -16.53 -2.29 5.31
CA GLU A 71 -15.26 -2.98 5.38
C GLU A 71 -14.30 -2.41 4.33
N LEU A 72 -13.01 -2.41 4.60
CA LEU A 72 -12.02 -2.10 3.57
C LEU A 72 -11.01 -3.22 3.42
N LEU A 73 -10.98 -3.80 2.24
CA LEU A 73 -10.01 -4.78 1.79
C LEU A 73 -9.03 -4.17 0.79
N LEU A 74 -7.81 -4.69 0.74
CA LEU A 74 -6.78 -4.30 -0.21
C LEU A 74 -6.17 -5.55 -0.83
N VAL A 75 -6.12 -5.62 -2.15
CA VAL A 75 -5.47 -6.70 -2.89
C VAL A 75 -4.60 -6.16 -4.02
N LYS A 76 -3.40 -6.72 -4.17
CA LYS A 76 -2.57 -6.45 -5.36
C LYS A 76 -3.11 -7.26 -6.53
N THR A 77 -3.56 -6.58 -7.59
CA THR A 77 -4.15 -7.23 -8.78
C THR A 77 -4.02 -6.35 -10.01
N ASP A 78 -3.84 -6.99 -11.15
CA ASP A 78 -3.94 -6.34 -12.46
C ASP A 78 -5.34 -6.54 -13.07
N SER A 79 -6.22 -7.32 -12.41
CA SER A 79 -7.59 -7.53 -12.85
C SER A 79 -8.41 -6.25 -12.73
N GLU A 80 -9.29 -6.05 -13.68
CA GLU A 80 -10.31 -5.01 -13.59
C GLU A 80 -11.41 -5.42 -12.58
N PRO A 81 -12.11 -4.45 -11.96
CA PRO A 81 -13.12 -4.75 -10.94
C PRO A 81 -14.20 -5.73 -11.39
N ASN A 82 -14.64 -5.64 -12.64
CA ASN A 82 -15.65 -6.55 -13.22
C ASN A 82 -15.15 -8.00 -13.45
N ALA A 83 -13.85 -8.23 -13.34
CA ALA A 83 -13.23 -9.55 -13.45
C ALA A 83 -12.86 -10.15 -12.09
N MET A 84 -13.23 -9.50 -10.98
CA MET A 84 -13.01 -10.04 -9.64
C MET A 84 -13.87 -11.28 -9.42
N PRO A 85 -13.33 -12.32 -8.76
CA PRO A 85 -14.12 -13.52 -8.43
C PRO A 85 -15.22 -13.16 -7.45
N MET A 86 -16.44 -13.58 -7.74
CA MET A 86 -17.56 -13.42 -6.83
C MET A 86 -17.85 -14.73 -6.08
N ASP A 87 -18.47 -14.61 -4.92
CA ASP A 87 -19.03 -15.74 -4.18
C ASP A 87 -20.17 -16.43 -4.94
N ALA A 88 -20.70 -17.52 -4.40
CA ALA A 88 -21.74 -18.31 -5.05
C ALA A 88 -23.05 -17.51 -5.27
N ASP A 89 -23.36 -16.61 -4.36
CA ASP A 89 -24.56 -15.76 -4.43
C ASP A 89 -24.33 -14.50 -5.29
N GLY A 90 -23.07 -14.25 -5.63
CA GLY A 90 -22.67 -13.12 -6.44
C GLY A 90 -22.86 -11.77 -5.75
N VAL A 91 -22.90 -11.69 -4.44
CA VAL A 91 -23.11 -10.46 -3.68
C VAL A 91 -21.84 -9.90 -3.07
N ARG A 92 -20.81 -10.74 -2.86
CA ARG A 92 -19.50 -10.38 -2.32
C ARG A 92 -18.40 -10.85 -3.27
N VAL A 93 -17.23 -10.23 -3.18
CA VAL A 93 -16.01 -10.79 -3.78
C VAL A 93 -15.61 -12.03 -2.97
N ASP A 94 -15.25 -13.11 -3.67
CA ASP A 94 -14.79 -14.36 -3.05
C ASP A 94 -13.34 -14.17 -2.56
N GLU A 95 -13.20 -13.89 -1.28
CA GLU A 95 -11.92 -13.58 -0.64
C GLU A 95 -10.95 -14.76 -0.66
N ASP A 96 -11.45 -15.99 -0.58
CA ASP A 96 -10.64 -17.21 -0.61
C ASP A 96 -9.87 -17.37 -1.93
N LYS A 97 -10.35 -16.73 -3.00
CA LYS A 97 -9.66 -16.66 -4.29
C LYS A 97 -8.66 -15.53 -4.44
N LEU A 98 -8.56 -14.62 -3.45
CA LEU A 98 -7.69 -13.45 -3.49
C LEU A 98 -6.36 -13.69 -2.77
N LYS A 99 -5.32 -14.01 -3.51
CA LYS A 99 -3.99 -14.23 -2.94
C LYS A 99 -3.39 -12.93 -2.40
N GLY A 100 -2.96 -12.95 -1.14
CA GLY A 100 -2.26 -11.82 -0.52
C GLY A 100 -3.12 -10.61 -0.21
N MET A 101 -4.42 -10.77 -0.21
CA MET A 101 -5.36 -9.77 0.29
C MET A 101 -5.02 -9.37 1.73
N LYS A 102 -5.32 -8.12 2.06
CA LYS A 102 -5.20 -7.55 3.40
C LYS A 102 -6.53 -6.94 3.80
N GLU A 103 -7.03 -7.36 4.93
CA GLU A 103 -8.14 -6.71 5.60
C GLU A 103 -7.62 -5.47 6.33
N LEU A 104 -8.18 -4.31 6.01
CA LEU A 104 -7.89 -3.05 6.67
C LEU A 104 -8.92 -2.74 7.77
N GLY A 105 -9.98 -3.51 7.81
CA GLY A 105 -10.92 -3.70 8.90
C GLY A 105 -12.33 -3.19 8.63
N ASP A 106 -13.22 -3.66 9.49
CA ASP A 106 -14.59 -3.17 9.61
C ASP A 106 -14.60 -1.81 10.32
N VAL A 107 -15.32 -0.88 9.77
CA VAL A 107 -15.38 0.50 10.27
C VAL A 107 -16.84 0.95 10.38
N HIS A 108 -17.32 1.07 11.61
CA HIS A 108 -18.66 1.60 11.90
C HIS A 108 -18.80 3.08 11.53
N PRO A 109 -20.01 3.59 11.33
CA PRO A 109 -20.28 4.99 11.04
C PRO A 109 -19.53 5.97 11.94
N GLY A 110 -18.83 6.93 11.33
CA GLY A 110 -18.04 7.94 12.01
C GLY A 110 -16.74 7.45 12.67
N LYS A 111 -16.40 6.16 12.56
CA LYS A 111 -15.17 5.59 13.14
C LYS A 111 -14.04 5.59 12.12
N SER A 112 -12.82 5.35 12.62
CA SER A 112 -11.60 5.29 11.82
C SER A 112 -10.69 4.17 12.31
N ARG A 113 -9.85 3.67 11.38
CA ARG A 113 -8.75 2.74 11.66
C ARG A 113 -7.49 3.22 10.94
N SER A 114 -6.33 2.83 11.43
CA SER A 114 -5.03 3.11 10.79
C SER A 114 -4.25 1.82 10.64
N ASN A 115 -3.76 1.57 9.45
CA ASN A 115 -3.00 0.37 9.09
C ASN A 115 -1.65 0.77 8.50
N THR A 116 -0.57 0.12 8.91
CA THR A 116 0.75 0.29 8.31
C THR A 116 1.12 -0.95 7.53
N LEU A 117 1.35 -0.79 6.24
CA LEU A 117 1.68 -1.87 5.31
C LEU A 117 3.02 -1.60 4.63
N THR A 118 3.65 -2.65 4.13
CA THR A 118 4.76 -2.52 3.17
C THR A 118 4.24 -2.94 1.81
N LEU A 119 4.10 -1.97 0.90
CA LEU A 119 3.59 -2.19 -0.44
C LEU A 119 4.73 -2.25 -1.46
N LYS A 120 4.69 -3.25 -2.33
CA LYS A 120 5.59 -3.38 -3.49
C LYS A 120 4.96 -2.67 -4.68
N ALA A 121 5.79 -2.29 -5.66
CA ALA A 121 5.28 -1.71 -6.91
C ALA A 121 4.19 -2.59 -7.55
N GLY A 122 3.14 -1.95 -8.07
CA GLY A 122 2.00 -2.58 -8.72
C GLY A 122 0.70 -1.82 -8.52
N LYS A 123 -0.37 -2.33 -9.12
CA LYS A 123 -1.74 -1.86 -8.96
C LYS A 123 -2.40 -2.58 -7.79
N TYR A 124 -3.11 -1.85 -6.97
CA TYR A 124 -3.87 -2.36 -5.84
C TYR A 124 -5.32 -1.93 -5.96
N LEU A 125 -6.23 -2.85 -5.76
CA LEU A 125 -7.66 -2.57 -5.62
C LEU A 125 -7.99 -2.47 -4.13
N LEU A 126 -8.64 -1.38 -3.75
CA LEU A 126 -9.24 -1.19 -2.43
C LEU A 126 -10.76 -1.24 -2.61
N PHE A 127 -11.44 -2.02 -1.80
CA PHE A 127 -12.88 -2.22 -1.96
C PHE A 127 -13.57 -2.57 -0.65
N CYS A 128 -14.85 -2.24 -0.56
CA CYS A 128 -15.75 -2.71 0.49
C CYS A 128 -16.35 -4.04 0.07
N ASN A 129 -16.32 -5.03 0.97
CA ASN A 129 -16.88 -6.35 0.70
C ASN A 129 -18.18 -6.63 1.50
N GLU A 130 -18.81 -5.59 2.05
CA GLU A 130 -20.17 -5.73 2.52
C GLU A 130 -21.11 -6.14 1.39
N ALA A 131 -22.16 -6.90 1.72
CA ALA A 131 -23.04 -7.51 0.71
C ALA A 131 -23.59 -6.46 -0.26
N GLY A 132 -23.28 -6.61 -1.55
CA GLY A 132 -23.73 -5.71 -2.61
C GLY A 132 -22.88 -4.45 -2.83
N HIS A 133 -22.03 -4.04 -1.85
CA HIS A 133 -21.29 -2.76 -1.92
C HIS A 133 -20.28 -2.74 -3.06
N PHE A 134 -19.55 -3.82 -3.25
CA PHE A 134 -18.61 -3.95 -4.38
C PHE A 134 -19.33 -3.77 -5.73
N LYS A 135 -20.47 -4.43 -5.92
CA LYS A 135 -21.28 -4.31 -7.15
C LYS A 135 -21.84 -2.92 -7.36
N ALA A 136 -22.14 -2.20 -6.29
CA ALA A 136 -22.59 -0.82 -6.33
C ALA A 136 -21.47 0.18 -6.60
N GLY A 137 -20.22 -0.30 -6.83
CA GLY A 137 -19.08 0.54 -7.19
C GLY A 137 -18.23 1.01 -6.02
N MET A 138 -18.38 0.39 -4.84
CA MET A 138 -17.60 0.77 -3.67
C MET A 138 -16.17 0.19 -3.73
N TYR A 139 -15.38 0.68 -4.67
CA TYR A 139 -13.99 0.35 -4.87
C TYR A 139 -13.18 1.50 -5.48
N THR A 140 -11.87 1.42 -5.38
CA THR A 140 -10.93 2.37 -5.99
C THR A 140 -9.58 1.71 -6.21
N THR A 141 -8.69 2.37 -6.96
CA THR A 141 -7.35 1.86 -7.26
C THR A 141 -6.28 2.72 -6.62
N LEU A 142 -5.25 2.08 -6.07
CA LEU A 142 -4.01 2.70 -5.63
C LEU A 142 -2.85 2.17 -6.48
N THR A 143 -2.12 3.06 -7.14
CA THR A 143 -0.93 2.73 -7.90
C THR A 143 0.31 2.92 -7.03
N VAL A 144 1.12 1.88 -6.91
CA VAL A 144 2.42 1.94 -6.23
C VAL A 144 3.51 1.91 -7.27
N ALA A 145 4.21 3.03 -7.48
CA ALA A 145 5.26 3.17 -8.49
C ALA A 145 6.41 4.05 -7.98
N PRO A 146 7.65 3.91 -8.52
CA PRO A 146 8.83 4.71 -8.17
C PRO A 146 8.64 6.22 -8.35
#